data_bfdc4ebc16d8c4725d5cd9fb9839d1ae
#
_entry.id   bfdc4ebc16d8c4725d5cd9fb9839d1ae
#
_cell.length_a   1.000
_cell.length_b   1.000
_cell.length_c   1.000
_cell.angle_alpha   90.00
_cell.angle_beta   90.00
_cell.angle_gamma   90.00
#
_symmetry.space_group_name_H-M   'P 1'
#
loop_
_entity.id
_entity.type
_entity.pdbx_description
1 polymer ?
#
loop_
_entity_poly.entity_id
_entity_poly.type
_entity_poly.pdbx_seq_one_letter_code
_entity_poly.pdbx_strand_id
1 'polypeptide(L)' 'MSVDPRTLGWLSRALTHEMSAVQQYLAQSVL' A
#
# COMPACT_ATOMS: atom_id res chain seq x y z
N MET A 1 0.34 23.05 -5.29
CA MET A 1 1.50 22.18 -5.19
C MET A 1 1.23 20.86 -5.89
N SER A 2 2.05 20.51 -6.85
CA SER A 2 1.81 19.29 -7.62
C SER A 2 2.89 18.28 -7.31
N VAL A 3 2.50 17.01 -7.32
CA VAL A 3 3.41 15.91 -7.05
C VAL A 3 3.92 15.37 -8.38
N ASP A 4 5.20 15.16 -8.44
CA ASP A 4 5.89 14.61 -9.57
C ASP A 4 5.32 13.21 -9.89
N PRO A 5 5.14 12.84 -11.18
CA PRO A 5 4.61 11.50 -11.52
C PRO A 5 5.44 10.36 -10.94
N ARG A 6 6.74 10.55 -10.84
CA ARG A 6 7.61 9.54 -10.26
C ARG A 6 7.31 9.34 -8.79
N THR A 7 7.09 10.44 -8.07
CA THR A 7 6.75 10.40 -6.66
C THR A 7 5.38 9.76 -6.45
N LEU A 8 4.44 10.07 -7.34
CA LEU A 8 3.11 9.45 -7.28
C LEU A 8 3.21 7.93 -7.44
N GLY A 9 4.07 7.48 -8.33
CA GLY A 9 4.31 6.05 -8.54
C GLY A 9 4.83 5.36 -7.29
N TRP A 10 5.78 5.98 -6.62
CA TRP A 10 6.33 5.44 -5.38
C TRP A 10 5.30 5.39 -4.27
N LEU A 11 4.50 6.45 -4.14
CA LEU A 11 3.45 6.51 -3.13
C LEU A 11 2.40 5.44 -3.39
N SER A 12 2.05 5.25 -4.65
CA SER A 12 1.07 4.24 -5.04
C SER A 12 1.55 2.83 -4.69
N ARG A 13 2.81 2.55 -4.94
CA ARG A 13 3.42 1.25 -4.61
C ARG A 13 3.44 1.04 -3.10
N ALA A 14 3.79 2.08 -2.35
CA ALA A 14 3.83 1.99 -0.89
C ALA A 14 2.43 1.70 -0.34
N LEU A 15 1.42 2.34 -0.89
CA LEU A 15 0.04 2.13 -0.47
C LEU A 15 -0.41 0.71 -0.76
N THR A 16 -0.10 0.20 -1.94
CA THR A 16 -0.45 -1.17 -2.32
C THR A 16 0.21 -2.17 -1.37
N HIS A 17 1.45 -1.92 -1.00
CA HIS A 17 2.19 -2.79 -0.09
C HIS A 17 1.56 -2.78 1.30
N GLU A 18 1.14 -1.60 1.76
CA GLU A 18 0.45 -1.44 3.04
C GLU A 18 -0.83 -2.26 3.07
N MET A 19 -1.63 -2.15 2.02
CA MET A 19 -2.89 -2.86 1.93
C MET A 19 -2.70 -4.37 1.90
N SER A 20 -1.67 -4.82 1.23
CA SER A 20 -1.31 -6.24 1.20
C SER A 20 -1.01 -6.76 2.59
N ALA A 21 -0.25 -5.99 3.36
CA ALA A 21 0.11 -6.36 4.73
C ALA A 21 -1.12 -6.44 5.62
N VAL A 22 -2.03 -5.48 5.48
CA VAL A 22 -3.25 -5.44 6.27
C VAL A 22 -4.11 -6.67 5.96
N GLN A 23 -4.25 -7.03 4.70
CA GLN A 23 -5.01 -8.20 4.29
C GLN A 23 -4.42 -9.48 4.87
N GLN A 24 -3.11 -9.57 4.91
CA GLN A 24 -2.40 -10.72 5.47
C GLN A 24 -2.70 -10.87 6.95
N TYR A 25 -2.70 -9.77 7.68
CA TYR A 25 -3.00 -9.79 9.11
C TYR A 25 -4.44 -10.19 9.37
N LEU A 26 -5.35 -9.68 8.56
CA LEU A 26 -6.76 -10.03 8.69
C LEU A 26 -6.99 -11.51 8.43
N ALA A 27 -6.34 -12.05 7.41
CA ALA A 27 -6.44 -13.47 7.09
C ALA A 27 -5.93 -14.32 8.24
N GLN A 28 -4.82 -13.94 8.84
CA GLN A 28 -4.25 -14.65 9.98
C GLN A 28 -5.20 -14.63 11.17
N SER A 29 -5.88 -13.52 11.39
CA SER A 29 -6.83 -13.40 12.51
C SER A 29 -8.02 -14.31 12.36
N VAL A 30 -8.44 -14.55 11.12
CA VAL A 30 -9.62 -15.36 10.84
C VAL A 30 -9.30 -16.85 10.89
N LEU A 31 -8.12 -17.19 10.48
CA LEU A 31 -7.68 -18.58 10.48
C LEU A 31 -7.23 -19.00 11.87
#